data_bedd439c26c5ca15e46f9e75a08f5e84
#
_entry.id   bedd439c26c5ca15e46f9e75a08f5e84
#
_cell.length_a   1.000
_cell.length_b   1.000
_cell.length_c   1.000
_cell.angle_alpha   90.00
_cell.angle_beta   90.00
_cell.angle_gamma   90.00
#
_symmetry.space_group_name_H-M   'P 1'
#
loop_
_entity.id
_entity.type
_entity.pdbx_description
1 polymer ?
#
loop_
_entity_poly.entity_id
_entity_poly.type
_entity_poly.pdbx_seq_one_letter_code
_entity_poly.pdbx_strand_id
1 'polypeptide(L)'
;MEISLLLMQQIAQLFLILIMGYAVVKVGLLKASDSRVLSVVMVYLVTPCVIINAFQIDDTPEIRKGLLYSMAIAAAIHVVLLVLSALLSRPLKLDAVEQVNVIYSNAAALVIPLVKALMGDAYVIYSCAFIIVQLVLLWTHASSLLQGSSALDWKKVLTNINMIAIAAGALLYWFRVVLPAPLQNTMSTVGNMMGPMGMLLAGMAIAEKQLREVFCTRRNYLPTVLRLVVCPLVVLVLLWVCHASSWVADGKNILMTVYLAAITPACATVTSMAQLYDRDAAHSSALYVLTTLLSIVSMPVMIGLFDLLL
;
A
#
# COMPACT_ATOMS: atom_id res chain seq x y z
N MET A 1 5.49 -21.69 11.29
CA MET A 1 6.33 -22.18 10.20
C MET A 1 5.56 -22.37 8.89
N GLU A 2 4.34 -22.93 8.92
CA GLU A 2 3.50 -23.09 7.71
C GLU A 2 3.02 -21.76 7.11
N ILE A 3 2.57 -20.82 7.95
CA ILE A 3 2.14 -19.47 7.51
C ILE A 3 3.29 -18.72 6.82
N SER A 4 4.49 -18.79 7.36
CA SER A 4 5.68 -18.16 6.78
C SER A 4 6.05 -18.73 5.41
N LEU A 5 5.89 -20.06 5.21
CA LEU A 5 6.15 -20.72 3.95
C LEU A 5 5.10 -20.36 2.88
N LEU A 6 3.82 -20.34 3.28
CA LEU A 6 2.71 -19.93 2.41
C LEU A 6 2.88 -18.47 1.95
N LEU A 7 3.31 -17.61 2.86
CA LEU A 7 3.65 -16.21 2.61
C LEU A 7 4.76 -16.08 1.56
N MET A 8 5.84 -16.83 1.74
CA MET A 8 6.95 -16.83 0.79
C MET A 8 6.51 -17.29 -0.61
N GLN A 9 5.64 -18.30 -0.69
CA GLN A 9 5.09 -18.76 -1.98
C GLN A 9 4.23 -17.69 -2.65
N GLN A 10 3.34 -16.99 -1.91
CA GLN A 10 2.51 -15.93 -2.45
C GLN A 10 3.35 -14.73 -2.91
N ILE A 11 4.33 -14.34 -2.12
CA ILE A 11 5.27 -13.28 -2.51
C ILE A 11 6.05 -13.71 -3.76
N ALA A 12 6.54 -14.93 -3.81
CA ALA A 12 7.25 -15.45 -4.99
C ALA A 12 6.38 -15.43 -6.24
N GLN A 13 5.10 -15.83 -6.16
CA GLN A 13 4.16 -15.76 -7.29
C GLN A 13 3.98 -14.33 -7.79
N LEU A 14 3.77 -13.36 -6.88
CA LEU A 14 3.66 -11.96 -7.24
C LEU A 14 4.93 -11.44 -7.93
N PHE A 15 6.09 -11.87 -7.46
CA PHE A 15 7.37 -11.49 -8.09
C PHE A 15 7.61 -12.15 -9.45
N LEU A 16 7.17 -13.39 -9.66
CA LEU A 16 7.21 -13.98 -11.00
C LEU A 16 6.38 -13.16 -11.99
N ILE A 17 5.20 -12.67 -11.58
CA ILE A 17 4.38 -11.78 -12.42
C ILE A 17 5.10 -10.44 -12.67
N LEU A 18 5.80 -9.89 -11.67
CA LEU A 18 6.63 -8.71 -11.83
C LEU A 18 7.73 -8.95 -12.88
N ILE A 19 8.42 -10.10 -12.83
CA ILE A 19 9.44 -10.49 -13.83
C ILE A 19 8.82 -10.60 -15.22
N MET A 20 7.59 -11.11 -15.35
CA MET A 20 6.87 -11.14 -16.64
C MET A 20 6.64 -9.72 -17.16
N GLY A 21 6.19 -8.78 -16.33
CA GLY A 21 6.04 -7.37 -16.69
C GLY A 21 7.35 -6.71 -17.13
N TYR A 22 8.43 -7.00 -16.44
CA TYR A 22 9.78 -6.58 -16.83
C TYR A 22 10.19 -7.16 -18.19
N ALA A 23 10.01 -8.47 -18.38
CA ALA A 23 10.41 -9.18 -19.58
C ALA A 23 9.67 -8.67 -20.82
N VAL A 24 8.36 -8.47 -20.73
CA VAL A 24 7.52 -7.98 -21.85
C VAL A 24 8.02 -6.67 -22.41
N VAL A 25 8.50 -5.76 -21.55
CA VAL A 25 9.09 -4.49 -21.98
C VAL A 25 10.51 -4.69 -22.53
N LYS A 26 11.34 -5.51 -21.90
CA LYS A 26 12.73 -5.74 -22.34
C LYS A 26 12.83 -6.49 -23.68
N VAL A 27 11.88 -7.39 -23.95
CA VAL A 27 11.78 -8.09 -25.26
C VAL A 27 11.20 -7.15 -26.35
N GLY A 28 10.65 -6.00 -25.98
CA GLY A 28 10.12 -5.03 -26.93
C GLY A 28 8.67 -5.27 -27.38
N LEU A 29 7.95 -6.19 -26.73
CA LEU A 29 6.52 -6.43 -27.03
C LEU A 29 5.64 -5.26 -26.57
N LEU A 30 6.00 -4.63 -25.45
CA LEU A 30 5.36 -3.42 -24.93
C LEU A 30 6.42 -2.36 -24.62
N LYS A 31 6.01 -1.10 -24.67
CA LYS A 31 6.81 0.01 -24.16
C LYS A 31 6.48 0.26 -22.68
N ALA A 32 7.41 0.79 -21.92
CA ALA A 32 7.14 1.19 -20.55
C ALA A 32 5.99 2.22 -20.44
N SER A 33 5.84 3.10 -21.44
CA SER A 33 4.73 4.05 -21.55
C SER A 33 3.34 3.40 -21.62
N ASP A 34 3.24 2.14 -22.10
CA ASP A 34 1.97 1.43 -22.24
C ASP A 34 1.42 1.01 -20.86
N SER A 35 2.27 1.02 -19.83
CA SER A 35 1.87 0.84 -18.43
C SER A 35 0.79 1.85 -18.00
N ARG A 36 0.75 3.04 -18.63
CA ARG A 36 -0.26 4.06 -18.35
C ARG A 36 -1.69 3.56 -18.61
N VAL A 37 -1.91 2.81 -19.68
CA VAL A 37 -3.23 2.26 -20.02
C VAL A 37 -3.67 1.26 -18.95
N LEU A 38 -2.77 0.34 -18.58
CA LEU A 38 -3.03 -0.63 -17.51
C LEU A 38 -3.26 0.05 -16.16
N SER A 39 -2.51 1.12 -15.87
CA SER A 39 -2.69 1.92 -14.64
C SER A 39 -4.07 2.57 -14.59
N VAL A 40 -4.58 3.10 -15.71
CA VAL A 40 -5.93 3.67 -15.79
C VAL A 40 -6.98 2.60 -15.50
N VAL A 41 -6.89 1.42 -16.13
CA VAL A 41 -7.81 0.30 -15.87
C VAL A 41 -7.74 -0.11 -14.39
N MET A 42 -6.53 -0.22 -13.84
CA MET A 42 -6.35 -0.60 -12.43
C MET A 42 -6.98 0.41 -11.48
N VAL A 43 -6.72 1.71 -11.66
CA VAL A 43 -7.16 2.77 -10.75
C VAL A 43 -8.66 3.05 -10.87
N TYR A 44 -9.19 3.08 -12.08
CA TYR A 44 -10.57 3.51 -12.34
C TYR A 44 -11.58 2.38 -12.44
N LEU A 45 -11.15 1.14 -12.60
CA LEU A 45 -12.04 -0.01 -12.71
C LEU A 45 -11.76 -1.06 -11.63
N VAL A 46 -10.54 -1.58 -11.57
CA VAL A 46 -10.22 -2.71 -10.69
C VAL A 46 -10.28 -2.31 -9.20
N THR A 47 -9.60 -1.22 -8.85
CA THR A 47 -9.52 -0.78 -7.44
C THR A 47 -10.89 -0.39 -6.86
N PRO A 48 -11.76 0.38 -7.55
CA PRO A 48 -13.12 0.64 -7.06
C PRO A 48 -13.95 -0.63 -6.86
N CYS A 49 -13.85 -1.60 -7.77
CA CYS A 49 -14.55 -2.89 -7.62
C CYS A 49 -14.10 -3.63 -6.35
N VAL A 50 -12.80 -3.68 -6.10
CA VAL A 50 -12.25 -4.32 -4.88
C VAL A 50 -12.73 -3.60 -3.63
N ILE A 51 -12.65 -2.27 -3.61
CA ILE A 51 -13.04 -1.46 -2.46
C ILE A 51 -14.51 -1.67 -2.15
N ILE A 52 -15.42 -1.50 -3.13
CA ILE A 52 -16.86 -1.64 -2.90
C ILE A 52 -17.19 -3.08 -2.47
N ASN A 53 -16.57 -4.08 -3.10
CA ASN A 53 -16.79 -5.49 -2.75
C ASN A 53 -16.31 -5.83 -1.33
N ALA A 54 -15.25 -5.19 -0.82
CA ALA A 54 -14.77 -5.37 0.54
C ALA A 54 -15.80 -4.93 1.61
N PHE A 55 -16.70 -4.01 1.26
CA PHE A 55 -17.80 -3.58 2.12
C PHE A 55 -19.05 -4.47 2.02
N GLN A 56 -19.07 -5.45 1.10
CA GLN A 56 -20.16 -6.43 0.99
C GLN A 56 -19.93 -7.62 1.95
N ILE A 57 -19.86 -7.30 3.24
CA ILE A 57 -19.63 -8.23 4.34
C ILE A 57 -20.76 -8.08 5.36
N ASP A 58 -21.04 -9.14 6.11
CA ASP A 58 -22.08 -9.11 7.14
C ASP A 58 -21.77 -8.04 8.21
N ASP A 59 -22.80 -7.27 8.55
CA ASP A 59 -22.70 -6.21 9.55
C ASP A 59 -22.89 -6.79 10.96
N THR A 60 -21.79 -7.21 11.57
CA THR A 60 -21.77 -7.67 12.97
C THR A 60 -21.12 -6.63 13.89
N PRO A 61 -21.47 -6.62 15.19
CA PRO A 61 -20.81 -5.74 16.16
C PRO A 61 -19.28 -5.93 16.23
N GLU A 62 -18.80 -7.15 16.00
CA GLU A 62 -17.39 -7.51 16.00
C GLU A 62 -16.66 -6.88 14.81
N ILE A 63 -17.25 -6.95 13.61
CA ILE A 63 -16.70 -6.35 12.38
C ILE A 63 -16.66 -4.82 12.52
N ARG A 64 -17.72 -4.19 13.07
CA ARG A 64 -17.71 -2.74 13.31
C ARG A 64 -16.60 -2.33 14.27
N LYS A 65 -16.47 -3.05 15.41
CA LYS A 65 -15.39 -2.80 16.37
C LYS A 65 -14.02 -2.99 15.72
N GLY A 66 -13.83 -4.07 14.97
CA GLY A 66 -12.60 -4.35 14.23
C GLY A 66 -12.27 -3.26 13.20
N LEU A 67 -13.26 -2.74 12.48
CA LEU A 67 -13.09 -1.66 11.50
C LEU A 67 -12.68 -0.34 12.17
N LEU A 68 -13.37 0.04 13.25
CA LEU A 68 -13.00 1.24 14.03
C LEU A 68 -11.61 1.10 14.64
N TYR A 69 -11.31 -0.08 15.15
CA TYR A 69 -10.01 -0.42 15.70
C TYR A 69 -8.90 -0.33 14.64
N SER A 70 -9.09 -0.96 13.47
CA SER A 70 -8.12 -0.91 12.37
C SER A 70 -7.89 0.52 11.88
N MET A 71 -8.94 1.35 11.85
CA MET A 71 -8.84 2.77 11.48
C MET A 71 -8.05 3.58 12.52
N ALA A 72 -8.32 3.36 13.82
CA ALA A 72 -7.57 4.02 14.89
C ALA A 72 -6.09 3.64 14.88
N ILE A 73 -5.79 2.36 14.70
CA ILE A 73 -4.40 1.87 14.59
C ILE A 73 -3.73 2.41 13.33
N ALA A 74 -4.41 2.42 12.18
CA ALA A 74 -3.88 3.01 10.96
C ALA A 74 -3.56 4.50 11.14
N ALA A 75 -4.42 5.27 11.79
CA ALA A 75 -4.17 6.67 12.11
C ALA A 75 -2.96 6.84 13.05
N ALA A 76 -2.87 6.02 14.11
CA ALA A 76 -1.74 6.04 15.04
C ALA A 76 -0.42 5.72 14.33
N ILE A 77 -0.40 4.70 13.48
CA ILE A 77 0.78 4.35 12.67
C ILE A 77 1.20 5.53 11.80
N HIS A 78 0.27 6.16 11.08
CA HIS A 78 0.61 7.30 10.22
C HIS A 78 1.12 8.50 11.02
N VAL A 79 0.54 8.80 12.20
CA VAL A 79 1.05 9.85 13.09
C VAL A 79 2.49 9.55 13.49
N VAL A 80 2.80 8.32 13.90
CA VAL A 80 4.15 7.91 14.26
C VAL A 80 5.11 8.03 13.08
N LEU A 81 4.72 7.60 11.88
CA LEU A 81 5.55 7.71 10.68
C LEU A 81 5.78 9.18 10.28
N LEU A 82 4.77 10.04 10.40
CA LEU A 82 4.89 11.49 10.16
C LEU A 82 5.87 12.12 11.15
N VAL A 83 5.73 11.84 12.44
CA VAL A 83 6.63 12.34 13.48
C VAL A 83 8.05 11.83 13.27
N LEU A 84 8.20 10.53 13.01
CA LEU A 84 9.50 9.91 12.73
C LEU A 84 10.19 10.57 11.53
N SER A 85 9.48 10.75 10.44
CA SER A 85 10.01 11.41 9.25
C SER A 85 10.39 12.86 9.52
N ALA A 86 9.57 13.61 10.24
CA ALA A 86 9.88 15.00 10.63
C ALA A 86 11.12 15.10 11.50
N LEU A 87 11.30 14.17 12.46
CA LEU A 87 12.48 14.11 13.33
C LEU A 87 13.75 13.74 12.56
N LEU A 88 13.64 12.80 11.60
CA LEU A 88 14.79 12.30 10.83
C LEU A 88 15.13 13.17 9.63
N SER A 89 14.21 14.00 9.13
CA SER A 89 14.39 14.79 7.91
C SER A 89 15.59 15.74 7.99
N ARG A 90 15.75 16.46 9.10
CA ARG A 90 16.88 17.43 9.29
C ARG A 90 18.22 16.73 9.48
N PRO A 91 18.40 15.78 10.44
CA PRO A 91 19.69 15.15 10.69
C PRO A 91 20.17 14.30 9.52
N LEU A 92 19.24 13.65 8.80
CA LEU A 92 19.57 12.81 7.65
C LEU A 92 19.49 13.55 6.30
N LYS A 93 19.13 14.85 6.32
CA LYS A 93 19.00 15.70 5.14
C LYS A 93 18.07 15.12 4.06
N LEU A 94 16.96 14.53 4.50
CA LEU A 94 15.96 13.97 3.59
C LEU A 94 15.22 15.10 2.87
N ASP A 95 15.17 15.03 1.55
CA ASP A 95 14.33 15.95 0.78
C ASP A 95 12.83 15.55 0.84
N ALA A 96 11.96 16.37 0.24
CA ALA A 96 10.52 16.12 0.25
C ALA A 96 10.13 14.80 -0.43
N VAL A 97 10.82 14.41 -1.51
CA VAL A 97 10.57 13.16 -2.24
C VAL A 97 10.94 11.95 -1.40
N GLU A 98 12.10 12.00 -0.74
CA GLU A 98 12.57 10.94 0.15
C GLU A 98 11.63 10.77 1.35
N GLN A 99 11.23 11.88 2.00
CA GLN A 99 10.29 11.85 3.13
C GLN A 99 8.96 11.18 2.75
N VAL A 100 8.39 11.58 1.61
CA VAL A 100 7.11 11.02 1.14
C VAL A 100 7.24 9.53 0.81
N ASN A 101 8.36 9.10 0.18
CA ASN A 101 8.60 7.69 -0.09
C ASN A 101 8.86 6.86 1.18
N VAL A 102 9.38 7.46 2.24
CA VAL A 102 9.56 6.81 3.55
C VAL A 102 8.23 6.62 4.27
N ILE A 103 7.34 7.61 4.24
CA ILE A 103 6.07 7.58 4.98
C ILE A 103 5.03 6.68 4.27
N TYR A 104 4.83 6.87 2.96
CA TYR A 104 3.69 6.29 2.24
C TYR A 104 4.02 4.96 1.58
N SER A 105 3.23 3.96 1.93
CA SER A 105 3.36 2.58 1.47
C SER A 105 2.56 2.30 0.20
N ASN A 106 2.93 1.26 -0.52
CA ASN A 106 2.17 0.76 -1.67
C ASN A 106 0.98 -0.13 -1.23
N ALA A 107 0.27 0.31 -0.18
CA ALA A 107 -0.79 -0.47 0.43
C ALA A 107 -1.91 -0.81 -0.57
N ALA A 108 -2.38 0.15 -1.37
CA ALA A 108 -3.51 -0.08 -2.28
C ALA A 108 -3.22 -1.17 -3.33
N ALA A 109 -1.99 -1.28 -3.82
CA ALA A 109 -1.67 -2.24 -4.87
C ALA A 109 -1.23 -3.61 -4.35
N LEU A 110 -0.56 -3.66 -3.18
CA LEU A 110 0.08 -4.88 -2.68
C LEU A 110 -0.68 -5.53 -1.53
N VAL A 111 -1.29 -4.75 -0.64
CA VAL A 111 -1.86 -5.29 0.60
C VAL A 111 -3.12 -6.10 0.34
N ILE A 112 -4.03 -5.60 -0.48
CA ILE A 112 -5.30 -6.30 -0.72
C ILE A 112 -5.07 -7.72 -1.25
N PRO A 113 -4.27 -7.95 -2.32
CA PRO A 113 -3.98 -9.30 -2.77
C PRO A 113 -3.27 -10.14 -1.71
N LEU A 114 -2.38 -9.54 -0.94
CA LEU A 114 -1.63 -10.24 0.10
C LEU A 114 -2.55 -10.67 1.26
N VAL A 115 -3.37 -9.76 1.77
CA VAL A 115 -4.35 -10.05 2.82
C VAL A 115 -5.34 -11.11 2.37
N LYS A 116 -5.86 -10.99 1.15
CA LYS A 116 -6.77 -11.98 0.57
C LYS A 116 -6.15 -13.37 0.51
N ALA A 117 -4.89 -13.45 0.07
CA ALA A 117 -4.17 -14.71 -0.07
C ALA A 117 -3.79 -15.35 1.28
N LEU A 118 -3.45 -14.52 2.28
CA LEU A 118 -2.93 -15.00 3.56
C LEU A 118 -4.01 -15.19 4.62
N MET A 119 -5.00 -14.31 4.65
CA MET A 119 -5.97 -14.19 5.72
C MET A 119 -7.41 -14.39 5.25
N GLY A 120 -7.65 -14.32 3.94
CA GLY A 120 -8.96 -14.46 3.33
C GLY A 120 -9.69 -13.14 3.09
N ASP A 121 -10.81 -13.23 2.35
CA ASP A 121 -11.58 -12.06 1.90
C ASP A 121 -12.16 -11.23 3.05
N ALA A 122 -12.50 -11.88 4.18
CA ALA A 122 -13.08 -11.21 5.34
C ALA A 122 -12.17 -10.16 5.97
N TYR A 123 -10.84 -10.30 5.83
CA TYR A 123 -9.88 -9.35 6.39
C TYR A 123 -9.58 -8.16 5.47
N VAL A 124 -10.01 -8.21 4.21
CA VAL A 124 -9.76 -7.11 3.24
C VAL A 124 -10.35 -5.79 3.72
N ILE A 125 -11.50 -5.81 4.40
CA ILE A 125 -12.14 -4.60 4.93
C ILE A 125 -11.22 -3.83 5.91
N TYR A 126 -10.43 -4.51 6.71
CA TYR A 126 -9.50 -3.88 7.66
C TYR A 126 -8.30 -3.25 6.96
N SER A 127 -7.87 -3.79 5.82
CA SER A 127 -6.86 -3.13 4.99
C SER A 127 -7.40 -1.87 4.32
N CYS A 128 -8.69 -1.81 3.99
CA CYS A 128 -9.32 -0.60 3.49
C CYS A 128 -9.24 0.55 4.49
N ALA A 129 -9.34 0.27 5.81
CA ALA A 129 -9.18 1.29 6.84
C ALA A 129 -7.81 1.98 6.77
N PHE A 130 -6.72 1.21 6.57
CA PHE A 130 -5.39 1.77 6.38
C PHE A 130 -5.29 2.60 5.09
N ILE A 131 -5.85 2.09 4.00
CA ILE A 131 -5.84 2.76 2.70
C ILE A 131 -6.59 4.08 2.76
N ILE A 132 -7.72 4.17 3.48
CA ILE A 132 -8.48 5.40 3.68
C ILE A 132 -7.62 6.47 4.34
N VAL A 133 -7.02 6.15 5.49
CA VAL A 133 -6.17 7.08 6.24
C VAL A 133 -4.99 7.53 5.39
N GLN A 134 -4.31 6.58 4.72
CA GLN A 134 -3.18 6.88 3.86
C GLN A 134 -3.57 7.77 2.68
N LEU A 135 -4.71 7.53 2.01
CA LEU A 135 -5.17 8.33 0.88
C LEU A 135 -5.44 9.78 1.28
N VAL A 136 -6.11 9.99 2.41
CA VAL A 136 -6.34 11.34 2.94
C VAL A 136 -5.00 12.05 3.16
N LEU A 137 -4.06 11.41 3.82
CA LEU A 137 -2.75 11.99 4.11
C LEU A 137 -1.90 12.17 2.85
N LEU A 138 -2.00 11.27 1.88
CA LEU A 138 -1.28 11.38 0.61
C LEU A 138 -1.69 12.64 -0.15
N TRP A 139 -2.98 12.93 -0.25
CA TRP A 139 -3.50 14.10 -0.98
C TRP A 139 -3.53 15.40 -0.15
N THR A 140 -3.27 15.32 1.14
CA THR A 140 -3.12 16.49 2.02
C THR A 140 -1.65 16.73 2.36
N HIS A 141 -1.06 15.93 3.24
CA HIS A 141 0.31 16.11 3.72
C HIS A 141 1.37 15.90 2.61
N ALA A 142 1.34 14.77 1.88
CA ALA A 142 2.36 14.51 0.85
C ALA A 142 2.27 15.53 -0.30
N SER A 143 1.05 15.87 -0.72
CA SER A 143 0.82 16.91 -1.73
C SER A 143 1.39 18.26 -1.27
N SER A 144 1.13 18.68 -0.04
CA SER A 144 1.64 19.90 0.56
C SER A 144 3.17 19.92 0.64
N LEU A 145 3.76 18.82 1.09
CA LEU A 145 5.22 18.68 1.22
C LEU A 145 5.92 18.73 -0.15
N LEU A 146 5.36 18.07 -1.17
CA LEU A 146 5.91 18.08 -2.52
C LEU A 146 5.71 19.44 -3.22
N GLN A 147 4.60 20.12 -2.99
CA GLN A 147 4.38 21.46 -3.53
C GLN A 147 5.23 22.53 -2.84
N GLY A 148 5.66 22.29 -1.61
CA GLY A 148 6.29 23.29 -0.76
C GLY A 148 5.31 24.38 -0.31
N SER A 149 4.00 24.08 -0.28
CA SER A 149 2.94 25.00 0.11
C SER A 149 2.00 24.31 1.11
N SER A 150 1.40 25.07 2.01
CA SER A 150 0.47 24.56 3.01
C SER A 150 -0.98 24.41 2.48
N ALA A 151 -1.21 24.52 1.19
CA ALA A 151 -2.53 24.44 0.60
C ALA A 151 -3.05 23.00 0.59
N LEU A 152 -4.06 22.72 1.39
CA LEU A 152 -4.80 21.45 1.40
C LEU A 152 -5.77 21.40 0.22
N ASP A 153 -5.56 20.48 -0.67
CA ASP A 153 -6.44 20.31 -1.85
C ASP A 153 -7.54 19.28 -1.56
N TRP A 154 -8.51 19.67 -0.72
CA TRP A 154 -9.67 18.83 -0.38
C TRP A 154 -10.47 18.39 -1.61
N LYS A 155 -10.46 19.19 -2.67
CA LYS A 155 -11.15 18.83 -3.91
C LYS A 155 -10.54 17.58 -4.54
N LYS A 156 -9.21 17.47 -4.59
CA LYS A 156 -8.52 16.26 -5.09
C LYS A 156 -8.78 15.04 -4.21
N VAL A 157 -8.88 15.20 -2.90
CA VAL A 157 -9.25 14.10 -1.99
C VAL A 157 -10.66 13.60 -2.31
N LEU A 158 -11.64 14.51 -2.31
CA LEU A 158 -13.06 14.15 -2.47
C LEU A 158 -13.40 13.67 -3.89
N THR A 159 -12.69 14.13 -4.91
CA THR A 159 -12.89 13.69 -6.31
C THR A 159 -12.05 12.48 -6.68
N ASN A 160 -11.22 11.97 -5.77
CA ASN A 160 -10.46 10.74 -6.02
C ASN A 160 -11.41 9.55 -6.15
N ILE A 161 -11.27 8.78 -7.23
CA ILE A 161 -12.17 7.65 -7.53
C ILE A 161 -12.18 6.60 -6.41
N ASN A 162 -11.05 6.38 -5.74
CA ASN A 162 -10.96 5.43 -4.64
C ASN A 162 -11.69 5.96 -3.39
N MET A 163 -11.63 7.27 -3.12
CA MET A 163 -12.43 7.89 -2.05
C MET A 163 -13.92 7.81 -2.34
N ILE A 164 -14.32 8.00 -3.60
CA ILE A 164 -15.71 7.83 -4.03
C ILE A 164 -16.16 6.37 -3.85
N ALA A 165 -15.31 5.41 -4.22
CA ALA A 165 -15.58 3.97 -4.04
C ALA A 165 -15.68 3.60 -2.54
N ILE A 166 -14.82 4.16 -1.69
CA ILE A 166 -14.90 3.98 -0.24
C ILE A 166 -16.20 4.55 0.31
N ALA A 167 -16.56 5.78 -0.07
CA ALA A 167 -17.81 6.41 0.37
C ALA A 167 -19.04 5.59 -0.09
N ALA A 168 -19.04 5.13 -1.34
CA ALA A 168 -20.10 4.28 -1.87
C ALA A 168 -20.18 2.93 -1.13
N GLY A 169 -19.05 2.25 -0.93
CA GLY A 169 -18.98 1.00 -0.17
C GLY A 169 -19.44 1.17 1.28
N ALA A 170 -18.98 2.22 1.95
CA ALA A 170 -19.37 2.55 3.33
C ALA A 170 -20.88 2.85 3.45
N LEU A 171 -21.46 3.56 2.49
CA LEU A 171 -22.90 3.80 2.45
C LEU A 171 -23.68 2.49 2.26
N LEU A 172 -23.26 1.64 1.33
CA LEU A 172 -23.88 0.33 1.13
C LEU A 172 -23.83 -0.51 2.42
N TYR A 173 -22.70 -0.54 3.09
CA TYR A 173 -22.52 -1.24 4.36
C TYR A 173 -23.40 -0.64 5.47
N TRP A 174 -23.43 0.69 5.62
CA TRP A 174 -24.23 1.37 6.63
C TRP A 174 -25.74 1.14 6.47
N PHE A 175 -26.22 1.18 5.22
CA PHE A 175 -27.63 0.92 4.90
C PHE A 175 -27.94 -0.57 4.73
N ARG A 176 -26.96 -1.46 4.94
CA ARG A 176 -27.11 -2.92 4.77
C ARG A 176 -27.63 -3.32 3.40
N VAL A 177 -27.21 -2.59 2.38
CA VAL A 177 -27.59 -2.88 0.99
C VAL A 177 -26.67 -3.97 0.44
N VAL A 178 -27.21 -5.16 0.27
CA VAL A 178 -26.51 -6.27 -0.38
C VAL A 178 -26.71 -6.15 -1.88
N LEU A 179 -25.60 -6.09 -2.61
CA LEU A 179 -25.65 -6.03 -4.07
C LEU A 179 -26.12 -7.39 -4.66
N PRO A 180 -26.83 -7.39 -5.80
CA PRO A 180 -27.20 -8.62 -6.48
C PRO A 180 -25.98 -9.49 -6.80
N ALA A 181 -26.13 -10.83 -6.68
CA ALA A 181 -25.05 -11.78 -6.90
C ALA A 181 -24.27 -11.61 -8.23
N PRO A 182 -24.92 -11.33 -9.38
CA PRO A 182 -24.19 -11.08 -10.63
C PRO A 182 -23.25 -9.88 -10.53
N LEU A 183 -23.66 -8.82 -9.82
CA LEU A 183 -22.84 -7.61 -9.65
C LEU A 183 -21.67 -7.89 -8.71
N GLN A 184 -21.90 -8.54 -7.56
CA GLN A 184 -20.84 -8.94 -6.64
C GLN A 184 -19.80 -9.84 -7.32
N ASN A 185 -20.27 -10.87 -8.05
CA ASN A 185 -19.39 -11.80 -8.75
C ASN A 185 -18.57 -11.10 -9.84
N THR A 186 -19.16 -10.15 -10.57
CA THR A 186 -18.46 -9.34 -11.56
C THR A 186 -17.38 -8.49 -10.89
N MET A 187 -17.73 -7.80 -9.79
CA MET A 187 -16.78 -6.98 -9.04
C MET A 187 -15.65 -7.81 -8.44
N SER A 188 -15.94 -9.00 -7.91
CA SER A 188 -14.95 -9.95 -7.41
C SER A 188 -14.01 -10.43 -8.53
N THR A 189 -14.55 -10.80 -9.68
CA THR A 189 -13.77 -11.25 -10.85
C THR A 189 -12.83 -10.15 -11.34
N VAL A 190 -13.34 -8.92 -11.50
CA VAL A 190 -12.52 -7.76 -11.86
C VAL A 190 -11.49 -7.45 -10.77
N GLY A 191 -11.89 -7.52 -9.51
CA GLY A 191 -11.01 -7.29 -8.36
C GLY A 191 -9.84 -8.27 -8.27
N ASN A 192 -10.02 -9.51 -8.71
CA ASN A 192 -8.95 -10.52 -8.75
C ASN A 192 -7.81 -10.16 -9.71
N MET A 193 -8.03 -9.23 -10.63
CA MET A 193 -6.98 -8.70 -11.52
C MET A 193 -6.01 -7.77 -10.78
N MET A 194 -6.36 -7.26 -9.59
CA MET A 194 -5.58 -6.23 -8.89
C MET A 194 -4.14 -6.66 -8.60
N GLY A 195 -3.94 -7.85 -8.04
CA GLY A 195 -2.61 -8.38 -7.73
C GLY A 195 -1.75 -8.58 -8.99
N PRO A 196 -2.19 -9.37 -9.97
CA PRO A 196 -1.46 -9.57 -11.22
C PRO A 196 -1.16 -8.28 -11.97
N MET A 197 -2.14 -7.39 -12.12
CA MET A 197 -1.94 -6.11 -12.82
C MET A 197 -0.97 -5.19 -12.07
N GLY A 198 -1.07 -5.11 -10.74
CA GLY A 198 -0.16 -4.31 -9.92
C GLY A 198 1.30 -4.76 -10.08
N MET A 199 1.53 -6.07 -10.12
CA MET A 199 2.87 -6.64 -10.32
C MET A 199 3.38 -6.47 -11.75
N LEU A 200 2.53 -6.65 -12.76
CA LEU A 200 2.90 -6.36 -14.14
C LEU A 200 3.31 -4.89 -14.29
N LEU A 201 2.53 -3.97 -13.74
CA LEU A 201 2.84 -2.53 -13.76
C LEU A 201 4.17 -2.22 -13.05
N ALA A 202 4.43 -2.83 -11.90
CA ALA A 202 5.69 -2.69 -11.20
C ALA A 202 6.86 -3.18 -12.06
N GLY A 203 6.71 -4.35 -12.70
CA GLY A 203 7.70 -4.91 -13.61
C GLY A 203 7.99 -4.02 -14.82
N MET A 204 6.95 -3.49 -15.45
CA MET A 204 7.07 -2.56 -16.58
C MET A 204 7.79 -1.26 -16.17
N ALA A 205 7.46 -0.70 -15.01
CA ALA A 205 8.13 0.49 -14.47
C ALA A 205 9.61 0.25 -14.16
N ILE A 206 9.95 -0.92 -13.63
CA ILE A 206 11.34 -1.33 -13.40
C ILE A 206 12.10 -1.45 -14.71
N ALA A 207 11.47 -1.97 -15.77
CA ALA A 207 12.10 -2.16 -17.07
C ALA A 207 12.50 -0.86 -17.76
N GLU A 208 11.83 0.26 -17.45
CA GLU A 208 12.18 1.59 -17.95
C GLU A 208 13.52 2.08 -17.37
N LYS A 209 13.89 1.63 -16.18
CA LYS A 209 15.08 2.10 -15.47
C LYS A 209 16.30 1.24 -15.78
N GLN A 210 17.45 1.88 -15.72
CA GLN A 210 18.72 1.16 -15.69
C GLN A 210 18.96 0.66 -14.26
N LEU A 211 18.73 -0.64 -14.02
CA LEU A 211 18.88 -1.23 -12.69
C LEU A 211 20.26 -0.95 -12.08
N ARG A 212 21.30 -0.87 -12.90
CA ARG A 212 22.65 -0.52 -12.44
C ARG A 212 22.66 0.84 -11.74
N GLU A 213 22.01 1.86 -12.31
CA GLU A 213 21.94 3.21 -11.72
C GLU A 213 21.14 3.18 -10.42
N VAL A 214 20.02 2.45 -10.38
CA VAL A 214 19.19 2.31 -9.18
C VAL A 214 19.99 1.72 -8.03
N PHE A 215 20.79 0.66 -8.29
CA PHE A 215 21.59 -0.01 -7.27
C PHE A 215 22.92 0.68 -6.96
N CYS A 216 23.54 1.41 -7.90
CA CYS A 216 24.82 2.08 -7.66
C CYS A 216 24.67 3.44 -6.97
N THR A 217 23.46 4.04 -6.96
CA THR A 217 23.23 5.35 -6.34
C THR A 217 23.11 5.24 -4.83
N ARG A 218 24.13 5.64 -4.09
CA ARG A 218 24.20 5.55 -2.61
C ARG A 218 23.04 6.24 -1.92
N ARG A 219 22.55 7.33 -2.49
CA ARG A 219 21.44 8.12 -1.95
C ARG A 219 20.14 7.31 -1.84
N ASN A 220 19.93 6.30 -2.66
CA ASN A 220 18.74 5.47 -2.65
C ASN A 220 18.63 4.59 -1.39
N TYR A 221 19.78 4.24 -0.77
CA TYR A 221 19.78 3.24 0.31
C TYR A 221 19.23 3.75 1.64
N LEU A 222 19.50 5.02 1.98
CA LEU A 222 19.03 5.57 3.25
C LEU A 222 17.48 5.59 3.33
N PRO A 223 16.74 6.18 2.37
CA PRO A 223 15.27 6.12 2.38
C PRO A 223 14.74 4.68 2.30
N THR A 224 15.43 3.79 1.57
CA THR A 224 15.06 2.38 1.46
C THR A 224 15.16 1.65 2.80
N VAL A 225 16.26 1.83 3.55
CA VAL A 225 16.43 1.24 4.89
C VAL A 225 15.40 1.83 5.86
N LEU A 226 15.17 3.12 5.80
CA LEU A 226 14.13 3.76 6.62
C LEU A 226 12.76 3.12 6.33
N ARG A 227 12.40 2.95 5.04
CA ARG A 227 11.10 2.42 4.62
C ARG A 227 10.92 0.95 4.96
N LEU A 228 11.92 0.09 4.67
CA LEU A 228 11.79 -1.36 4.76
C LEU A 228 12.20 -1.95 6.12
N VAL A 229 12.94 -1.19 6.92
CA VAL A 229 13.48 -1.68 8.20
C VAL A 229 13.02 -0.79 9.35
N VAL A 230 13.40 0.49 9.35
CA VAL A 230 13.18 1.36 10.51
C VAL A 230 11.70 1.60 10.74
N CYS A 231 10.94 2.02 9.72
CA CYS A 231 9.50 2.26 9.85
C CYS A 231 8.74 1.01 10.29
N PRO A 232 8.92 -0.19 9.67
CA PRO A 232 8.30 -1.42 10.13
C PRO A 232 8.63 -1.78 11.58
N LEU A 233 9.88 -1.65 12.00
CA LEU A 233 10.29 -1.95 13.38
C LEU A 233 9.67 -0.96 14.38
N VAL A 234 9.65 0.33 14.06
CA VAL A 234 9.01 1.33 14.94
C VAL A 234 7.52 1.06 15.09
N VAL A 235 6.84 0.73 13.97
CA VAL A 235 5.42 0.34 14.02
C VAL A 235 5.22 -0.94 14.86
N LEU A 236 6.06 -1.94 14.66
CA LEU A 236 5.97 -3.20 15.42
C LEU A 236 6.16 -2.97 16.92
N VAL A 237 7.17 -2.18 17.30
CA VAL A 237 7.40 -1.81 18.69
C VAL A 237 6.23 -1.04 19.29
N LEU A 238 5.64 -0.11 18.53
CA LEU A 238 4.43 0.60 18.94
C LEU A 238 3.29 -0.38 19.25
N LEU A 239 3.00 -1.29 18.34
CA LEU A 239 1.92 -2.26 18.49
C LEU A 239 2.16 -3.20 19.68
N TRP A 240 3.40 -3.63 19.89
CA TRP A 240 3.80 -4.50 20.98
C TRP A 240 3.71 -3.80 22.34
N VAL A 241 4.28 -2.61 22.48
CA VAL A 241 4.29 -1.83 23.74
C VAL A 241 2.87 -1.44 24.16
N CYS A 242 2.01 -1.11 23.19
CA CYS A 242 0.61 -0.78 23.47
C CYS A 242 -0.27 -2.01 23.76
N HIS A 243 0.27 -3.23 23.71
CA HIS A 243 -0.51 -4.47 23.79
C HIS A 243 -1.75 -4.46 22.89
N ALA A 244 -1.58 -3.90 21.71
CA ALA A 244 -2.68 -3.59 20.81
C ALA A 244 -3.48 -4.85 20.41
N SER A 245 -2.84 -6.02 20.33
CA SER A 245 -3.50 -7.28 19.96
C SER A 245 -4.61 -7.72 20.93
N SER A 246 -4.61 -7.23 22.18
CA SER A 246 -5.59 -7.59 23.20
C SER A 246 -6.82 -6.67 23.27
N TRP A 247 -6.87 -5.59 22.49
CA TRP A 247 -7.93 -4.59 22.62
C TRP A 247 -9.28 -5.02 22.05
N VAL A 248 -9.28 -5.92 21.07
CA VAL A 248 -10.49 -6.43 20.43
C VAL A 248 -10.37 -7.94 20.22
N ALA A 249 -11.50 -8.62 20.12
CA ALA A 249 -11.54 -10.01 19.65
C ALA A 249 -10.91 -10.08 18.26
N ASP A 250 -10.10 -11.11 18.01
CA ASP A 250 -9.32 -11.27 16.77
C ASP A 250 -8.32 -10.12 16.47
N GLY A 251 -7.94 -9.37 17.51
CA GLY A 251 -7.08 -8.20 17.38
C GLY A 251 -5.73 -8.49 16.72
N LYS A 252 -5.11 -9.66 17.00
CA LYS A 252 -3.86 -10.06 16.36
C LYS A 252 -3.97 -10.12 14.84
N ASN A 253 -5.01 -10.75 14.29
CA ASN A 253 -5.20 -10.89 12.86
C ASN A 253 -5.56 -9.56 12.20
N ILE A 254 -6.40 -8.75 12.85
CA ILE A 254 -6.71 -7.39 12.38
C ILE A 254 -5.43 -6.53 12.34
N LEU A 255 -4.58 -6.60 13.38
CA LEU A 255 -3.30 -5.90 13.41
C LEU A 255 -2.34 -6.39 12.33
N MET A 256 -2.28 -7.70 12.07
CA MET A 256 -1.49 -8.26 10.99
C MET A 256 -1.88 -7.62 9.66
N THR A 257 -3.19 -7.47 9.40
CA THR A 257 -3.69 -6.83 8.19
C THR A 257 -3.22 -5.37 8.05
N VAL A 258 -3.32 -4.60 9.13
CA VAL A 258 -2.89 -3.19 9.16
C VAL A 258 -1.36 -3.09 9.10
N TYR A 259 -0.65 -3.99 9.76
CA TYR A 259 0.81 -4.05 9.73
C TYR A 259 1.34 -4.43 8.34
N LEU A 260 0.70 -5.41 7.68
CA LEU A 260 0.99 -5.74 6.28
C LEU A 260 0.92 -4.50 5.38
N ALA A 261 -0.10 -3.65 5.58
CA ALA A 261 -0.23 -2.41 4.85
C ALA A 261 0.94 -1.43 5.14
N ALA A 262 1.36 -1.34 6.39
CA ALA A 262 2.43 -0.45 6.82
C ALA A 262 3.81 -0.86 6.29
N ILE A 263 4.10 -2.17 6.14
CA ILE A 263 5.42 -2.69 5.77
C ILE A 263 5.64 -2.85 4.26
N THR A 264 4.62 -2.59 3.41
CA THR A 264 4.80 -2.65 1.95
C THR A 264 5.81 -1.61 1.45
N PRO A 265 6.44 -1.81 0.28
CA PRO A 265 7.41 -0.88 -0.28
C PRO A 265 6.84 0.53 -0.50
N ALA A 266 7.65 1.45 -1.00
CA ALA A 266 7.24 2.81 -1.30
C ALA A 266 6.07 2.86 -2.31
N CYS A 267 5.22 3.88 -2.19
CA CYS A 267 4.01 4.00 -3.00
C CYS A 267 4.33 4.48 -4.43
N ALA A 268 3.87 3.75 -5.44
CA ALA A 268 4.00 4.16 -6.85
C ALA A 268 3.34 5.52 -7.14
N THR A 269 2.24 5.86 -6.46
CA THR A 269 1.54 7.14 -6.61
C THR A 269 2.44 8.33 -6.26
N VAL A 270 3.40 8.16 -5.35
CA VAL A 270 4.37 9.22 -4.98
C VAL A 270 5.22 9.63 -6.17
N THR A 271 5.63 8.69 -7.03
CA THR A 271 6.36 9.00 -8.26
C THR A 271 5.52 9.87 -9.21
N SER A 272 4.24 9.53 -9.37
CA SER A 272 3.33 10.35 -10.20
C SER A 272 3.09 11.74 -9.60
N MET A 273 3.00 11.84 -8.27
CA MET A 273 2.87 13.13 -7.58
C MET A 273 4.15 13.96 -7.70
N ALA A 274 5.32 13.34 -7.57
CA ALA A 274 6.61 14.03 -7.78
C ALA A 274 6.68 14.60 -9.19
N GLN A 275 6.25 13.86 -10.20
CA GLN A 275 6.17 14.33 -11.59
C GLN A 275 5.17 15.48 -11.74
N LEU A 276 3.99 15.39 -11.13
CA LEU A 276 2.95 16.43 -11.19
C LEU A 276 3.40 17.76 -10.57
N TYR A 277 4.26 17.71 -9.56
CA TYR A 277 4.73 18.88 -8.82
C TYR A 277 6.16 19.30 -9.17
N ASP A 278 6.68 18.86 -10.33
CA ASP A 278 8.03 19.17 -10.83
C ASP A 278 9.13 18.88 -9.78
N ARG A 279 9.01 17.75 -9.09
CA ARG A 279 10.02 17.22 -8.17
C ARG A 279 10.80 16.09 -8.84
N ASP A 280 11.83 15.60 -8.17
CA ASP A 280 12.68 14.52 -8.69
C ASP A 280 11.90 13.18 -8.78
N ALA A 281 11.07 13.06 -9.81
CA ALA A 281 10.31 11.84 -10.10
C ALA A 281 11.21 10.66 -10.47
N ALA A 282 12.41 10.93 -11.02
CA ALA A 282 13.37 9.88 -11.36
C ALA A 282 13.91 9.23 -10.08
N HIS A 283 14.25 10.03 -9.08
CA HIS A 283 14.68 9.54 -7.76
C HIS A 283 13.54 8.78 -7.05
N SER A 284 12.32 9.33 -7.04
CA SER A 284 11.14 8.65 -6.47
C SER A 284 10.91 7.27 -7.13
N SER A 285 11.01 7.20 -8.45
CA SER A 285 10.88 5.94 -9.19
C SER A 285 12.00 4.95 -8.85
N ALA A 286 13.23 5.42 -8.65
CA ALA A 286 14.34 4.57 -8.21
C ALA A 286 14.10 4.01 -6.80
N LEU A 287 13.57 4.82 -5.87
CA LEU A 287 13.18 4.36 -4.53
C LEU A 287 12.05 3.34 -4.58
N TYR A 288 11.01 3.59 -5.40
CA TYR A 288 9.94 2.63 -5.62
C TYR A 288 10.46 1.28 -6.09
N VAL A 289 11.32 1.27 -7.13
CA VAL A 289 11.94 0.06 -7.69
C VAL A 289 12.77 -0.68 -6.64
N LEU A 290 13.68 0.04 -5.97
CA LEU A 290 14.60 -0.55 -5.01
C LEU A 290 13.86 -1.12 -3.80
N THR A 291 12.90 -0.37 -3.25
CA THR A 291 12.09 -0.85 -2.13
C THR A 291 11.21 -2.03 -2.53
N THR A 292 10.65 -2.04 -3.74
CA THR A 292 9.84 -3.16 -4.24
C THR A 292 10.67 -4.42 -4.37
N LEU A 293 11.87 -4.35 -4.95
CA LEU A 293 12.76 -5.50 -5.09
C LEU A 293 13.22 -6.03 -3.73
N LEU A 294 13.63 -5.15 -2.82
CA LEU A 294 14.12 -5.57 -1.50
C LEU A 294 12.99 -5.99 -0.54
N SER A 295 11.74 -5.62 -0.81
CA SER A 295 10.59 -6.07 -0.02
C SER A 295 10.35 -7.57 -0.10
N ILE A 296 10.86 -8.27 -1.12
CA ILE A 296 10.87 -9.74 -1.23
C ILE A 296 11.43 -10.39 0.04
N VAL A 297 12.49 -9.79 0.57
CA VAL A 297 13.17 -10.29 1.76
C VAL A 297 12.66 -9.61 3.02
N SER A 298 12.47 -8.29 2.99
CA SER A 298 12.12 -7.54 4.21
C SER A 298 10.71 -7.86 4.71
N MET A 299 9.73 -8.04 3.84
CA MET A 299 8.35 -8.31 4.29
C MET A 299 8.23 -9.64 5.04
N PRO A 300 8.71 -10.79 4.53
CA PRO A 300 8.67 -12.06 5.27
C PRO A 300 9.39 -11.97 6.62
N VAL A 301 10.52 -11.28 6.69
CA VAL A 301 11.26 -11.09 7.96
C VAL A 301 10.42 -10.28 8.95
N MET A 302 9.81 -9.17 8.51
CA MET A 302 8.98 -8.32 9.36
C MET A 302 7.71 -9.02 9.85
N ILE A 303 7.11 -9.87 9.01
CA ILE A 303 5.96 -10.70 9.41
C ILE A 303 6.37 -11.76 10.42
N GLY A 304 7.50 -12.42 10.21
CA GLY A 304 8.05 -13.36 11.19
C GLY A 304 8.32 -12.72 12.56
N LEU A 305 8.83 -11.48 12.57
CA LEU A 305 8.99 -10.71 13.79
C LEU A 305 7.66 -10.31 14.44
N PHE A 306 6.64 -9.99 13.65
CA PHE A 306 5.30 -9.72 14.15
C PHE A 306 4.72 -10.96 14.84
N ASP A 307 4.78 -12.12 14.20
CA ASP A 307 4.28 -13.37 14.77
C ASP A 307 5.02 -13.80 16.06
N LEU A 308 6.29 -13.43 16.18
CA LEU A 308 7.10 -13.73 17.37
C LEU A 308 6.76 -12.81 18.55
N LEU A 309 6.41 -11.55 18.29
CA LEU A 309 6.24 -10.54 19.35
C LEU A 309 4.78 -10.33 19.79
N LEU A 310 3.82 -10.55 18.90
CA LEU A 310 2.38 -10.36 19.09
C LEU A 310 1.59 -11.66 18.95
#